data_9f93124b00ce72c966181659eaebfe0b
#
_entry.id   9f93124b00ce72c966181659eaebfe0b
#
_cell.length_a   1.000
_cell.length_b   1.000
_cell.length_c   1.000
_cell.angle_alpha   90.00
_cell.angle_beta   90.00
_cell.angle_gamma   90.00
#
_symmetry.space_group_name_H-M   'P 1'
#
loop_
_entity.id
_entity.type
_entity.pdbx_description
1 polymer ?
#
loop_
_entity_poly.entity_id
_entity_poly.type
_entity_poly.pdbx_seq_one_letter_code
_entity_poly.pdbx_strand_id
1 'polypeptide(L)'
;MKLTRLSFIIGFSFLFAGSLLRAAAPLVYQGEDGFGQGKHLVFIASDHEYRSEETLPALARILAKHHGFKCSVVFGLNAKGEIQPGANNVPGIEELAKADLMVIFTRFQNWPENQMKFFTDYLDRAGPVVGLRTATHAFKGIPKDSPNAKFNNGFGGAEYKDGFGRQVLGEKWAGHYGGNHRSSTRLDVVPAQAKHPILQGVKNMWAQCGGYNANPLKPYLPLAMAQPLLGMTPDSPDDESRKPVPGAWTRHYAGKDGKKGRVFTSTYGASNDIENEGYRRLLLNGCIWAVGLEKAIKPDLDVSFVGPFNGTWARGKGRRKPGTKPADLAGWESPIVPLAK
;
A
#
# COMPACT_ATOMS: atom_id res chain seq x y z
N MET A 1 75.10 -41.13 -13.03
CA MET A 1 74.02 -40.54 -13.81
C MET A 1 72.74 -40.60 -12.94
N LYS A 2 72.38 -39.53 -12.27
CA LYS A 2 71.14 -39.43 -11.40
C LYS A 2 70.10 -38.62 -12.17
N LEU A 3 68.99 -39.27 -12.54
CA LEU A 3 67.81 -38.60 -13.11
C LEU A 3 66.98 -37.98 -12.00
N THR A 4 66.83 -36.68 -12.03
CA THR A 4 65.91 -35.92 -11.17
C THR A 4 64.52 -35.87 -11.83
N ARG A 5 63.50 -36.40 -11.14
CA ARG A 5 62.12 -36.31 -11.59
C ARG A 5 61.56 -34.96 -11.13
N LEU A 6 61.10 -34.18 -12.08
CA LEU A 6 60.39 -32.90 -11.86
C LEU A 6 58.86 -33.19 -11.79
N SER A 7 58.29 -33.04 -10.62
CA SER A 7 56.83 -33.16 -10.43
C SER A 7 56.14 -31.82 -10.69
N PHE A 8 55.29 -31.77 -11.73
CA PHE A 8 54.44 -30.63 -12.01
C PHE A 8 53.15 -30.79 -11.16
N ILE A 9 52.94 -29.82 -10.24
CA ILE A 9 51.68 -29.69 -9.51
C ILE A 9 50.80 -28.71 -10.29
N ILE A 10 49.73 -29.24 -10.94
CA ILE A 10 48.72 -28.41 -11.59
C ILE A 10 47.71 -27.99 -10.51
N GLY A 11 47.80 -26.74 -10.06
CA GLY A 11 46.81 -26.18 -9.15
C GLY A 11 45.51 -25.86 -9.90
N PHE A 12 44.46 -26.58 -9.61
CA PHE A 12 43.11 -26.28 -10.08
C PHE A 12 42.52 -25.19 -9.20
N SER A 13 42.54 -23.95 -9.68
CA SER A 13 41.80 -22.82 -9.02
C SER A 13 40.32 -22.98 -9.34
N PHE A 14 39.54 -23.41 -8.35
CA PHE A 14 38.09 -23.34 -8.40
C PHE A 14 37.67 -21.88 -8.26
N LEU A 15 37.31 -21.24 -9.34
CA LEU A 15 36.57 -19.97 -9.32
C LEU A 15 35.15 -20.28 -8.84
N PHE A 16 34.89 -20.01 -7.55
CA PHE A 16 33.55 -19.90 -7.02
C PHE A 16 32.90 -18.65 -7.62
N ALA A 17 32.18 -18.81 -8.72
CA ALA A 17 31.24 -17.81 -9.20
C ALA A 17 30.05 -17.76 -8.22
N GLY A 18 30.20 -16.97 -7.16
CA GLY A 18 29.08 -16.62 -6.30
C GLY A 18 28.03 -15.93 -7.14
N SER A 19 26.93 -16.62 -7.47
CA SER A 19 25.74 -15.99 -8.00
C SER A 19 25.25 -15.00 -6.96
N LEU A 20 25.61 -13.71 -7.12
CA LEU A 20 24.91 -12.63 -6.44
C LEU A 20 23.44 -12.78 -6.83
N LEU A 21 22.61 -13.32 -5.93
CA LEU A 21 21.17 -13.22 -6.05
C LEU A 21 20.84 -11.73 -6.17
N ARG A 22 20.65 -11.27 -7.40
CA ARG A 22 20.17 -9.92 -7.67
C ARG A 22 18.83 -9.81 -7.01
N ALA A 23 18.69 -8.90 -6.04
CA ALA A 23 17.40 -8.62 -5.43
C ALA A 23 16.36 -8.44 -6.54
N ALA A 24 15.20 -9.05 -6.40
CA ALA A 24 14.15 -8.91 -7.42
C ALA A 24 13.84 -7.42 -7.57
N ALA A 25 13.97 -6.91 -8.79
CA ALA A 25 13.71 -5.50 -9.06
C ALA A 25 12.21 -5.21 -8.83
N PRO A 26 11.85 -4.03 -8.30
CA PRO A 26 10.47 -3.62 -8.17
C PRO A 26 9.80 -3.56 -9.56
N LEU A 27 8.49 -3.74 -9.59
CA LEU A 27 7.69 -3.44 -10.78
C LEU A 27 7.63 -1.92 -10.95
N VAL A 28 8.04 -1.40 -12.11
CA VAL A 28 8.04 0.04 -12.38
C VAL A 28 7.12 0.37 -13.54
N TYR A 29 6.19 1.28 -13.31
CA TYR A 29 5.42 1.96 -14.34
C TYR A 29 5.98 3.37 -14.50
N GLN A 30 6.56 3.66 -15.67
CA GLN A 30 7.11 4.96 -15.99
C GLN A 30 6.08 5.76 -16.79
N GLY A 31 5.56 6.83 -16.17
CA GLY A 31 4.73 7.80 -16.87
C GLY A 31 5.55 8.67 -17.81
N GLU A 32 4.96 9.03 -18.95
CA GLU A 32 5.62 9.84 -19.99
C GLU A 32 5.22 11.31 -19.86
N ASP A 33 3.90 11.60 -19.86
CA ASP A 33 3.35 12.95 -19.82
C ASP A 33 2.42 13.16 -18.62
N GLY A 34 2.38 14.39 -18.14
CA GLY A 34 1.45 14.78 -17.08
C GLY A 34 2.10 15.61 -15.96
N PHE A 35 1.24 16.10 -15.06
CA PHE A 35 1.68 16.94 -13.94
C PHE A 35 2.51 16.19 -12.89
N GLY A 36 2.49 14.86 -12.93
CA GLY A 36 3.27 13.99 -12.04
C GLY A 36 4.73 13.78 -12.47
N GLN A 37 5.17 14.34 -13.60
CA GLN A 37 6.55 14.22 -14.06
C GLN A 37 7.53 14.67 -12.98
N GLY A 38 8.62 13.90 -12.82
CA GLY A 38 9.65 14.13 -11.80
C GLY A 38 9.25 13.66 -10.39
N LYS A 39 8.01 13.16 -10.17
CA LYS A 39 7.57 12.59 -8.90
C LYS A 39 7.62 11.07 -8.92
N HIS A 40 8.17 10.49 -7.86
CA HIS A 40 8.32 9.06 -7.68
C HIS A 40 7.46 8.56 -6.51
N LEU A 41 6.50 7.69 -6.80
CA LEU A 41 5.60 7.06 -5.84
C LEU A 41 5.98 5.60 -5.65
N VAL A 42 6.12 5.16 -4.40
CA VAL A 42 6.43 3.76 -4.06
C VAL A 42 5.23 3.12 -3.37
N PHE A 43 4.74 2.04 -3.95
CA PHE A 43 3.59 1.27 -3.49
C PHE A 43 4.07 -0.03 -2.86
N ILE A 44 3.68 -0.32 -1.61
CA ILE A 44 4.11 -1.51 -0.88
C ILE A 44 2.91 -2.43 -0.66
N ALA A 45 2.87 -3.54 -1.41
CA ALA A 45 1.80 -4.52 -1.45
C ALA A 45 2.22 -5.82 -0.73
N SER A 46 1.85 -5.96 0.54
CA SER A 46 2.13 -7.18 1.32
C SER A 46 1.03 -7.45 2.35
N ASP A 47 -0.22 -7.29 1.94
CA ASP A 47 -1.40 -7.76 2.66
C ASP A 47 -1.72 -9.20 2.24
N HIS A 48 -2.31 -9.99 3.12
CA HIS A 48 -2.66 -11.38 2.84
C HIS A 48 -4.17 -11.66 2.89
N GLU A 49 -5.00 -10.60 2.92
CA GLU A 49 -6.44 -10.74 3.04
C GLU A 49 -7.24 -9.98 1.98
N TYR A 50 -6.85 -8.74 1.66
CA TYR A 50 -7.66 -7.81 0.85
C TYR A 50 -7.09 -7.50 -0.52
N ARG A 51 -6.11 -8.28 -0.98
CA ARG A 51 -5.56 -8.19 -2.34
C ARG A 51 -4.83 -6.88 -2.64
N SER A 52 -3.94 -6.46 -1.75
CA SER A 52 -3.06 -5.32 -2.02
C SER A 52 -2.28 -5.46 -3.32
N GLU A 53 -1.94 -6.71 -3.69
CA GLU A 53 -1.24 -7.06 -4.93
C GLU A 53 -2.09 -6.86 -6.20
N GLU A 54 -3.38 -6.56 -6.05
CA GLU A 54 -4.27 -6.16 -7.13
C GLU A 54 -4.55 -4.65 -7.08
N THR A 55 -4.88 -4.12 -5.90
CA THR A 55 -5.20 -2.70 -5.70
C THR A 55 -4.04 -1.79 -6.09
N LEU A 56 -2.85 -2.06 -5.56
CA LEU A 56 -1.75 -1.10 -5.68
C LEU A 56 -1.17 -1.00 -7.09
N PRO A 57 -0.94 -2.09 -7.85
CA PRO A 57 -0.51 -1.96 -9.24
C PRO A 57 -1.58 -1.31 -10.12
N ALA A 58 -2.88 -1.49 -9.86
CA ALA A 58 -3.94 -0.81 -10.60
C ALA A 58 -3.88 0.71 -10.40
N LEU A 59 -3.78 1.18 -9.15
CA LEU A 59 -3.64 2.60 -8.84
C LEU A 59 -2.32 3.18 -9.39
N ALA A 60 -1.23 2.41 -9.32
CA ALA A 60 0.06 2.81 -9.86
C ALA A 60 0.02 3.01 -11.39
N ARG A 61 -0.64 2.11 -12.13
CA ARG A 61 -0.84 2.25 -13.60
C ARG A 61 -1.60 3.52 -13.95
N ILE A 62 -2.70 3.80 -13.24
CA ILE A 62 -3.52 4.99 -13.48
C ILE A 62 -2.68 6.26 -13.27
N LEU A 63 -1.97 6.36 -12.13
CA LEU A 63 -1.13 7.53 -11.83
C LEU A 63 0.03 7.69 -12.83
N ALA A 64 0.63 6.58 -13.26
CA ALA A 64 1.70 6.64 -14.25
C ALA A 64 1.16 7.00 -15.63
N LYS A 65 0.18 6.26 -16.17
CA LYS A 65 -0.26 6.39 -17.55
C LYS A 65 -1.02 7.69 -17.81
N HIS A 66 -1.94 8.06 -16.91
CA HIS A 66 -2.79 9.24 -17.13
C HIS A 66 -2.20 10.53 -16.57
N HIS A 67 -1.26 10.44 -15.61
CA HIS A 67 -0.80 11.62 -14.86
C HIS A 67 0.72 11.80 -14.83
N GLY A 68 1.49 10.90 -15.46
CA GLY A 68 2.93 11.09 -15.69
C GLY A 68 3.84 10.76 -14.49
N PHE A 69 3.33 10.11 -13.43
CA PHE A 69 4.15 9.70 -12.29
C PHE A 69 5.08 8.53 -12.61
N LYS A 70 6.28 8.50 -12.01
CA LYS A 70 7.00 7.24 -11.86
C LYS A 70 6.41 6.49 -10.68
N CYS A 71 5.95 5.24 -10.89
CA CYS A 71 5.35 4.41 -9.85
C CYS A 71 6.11 3.08 -9.73
N SER A 72 6.76 2.83 -8.59
CA SER A 72 7.39 1.55 -8.26
C SER A 72 6.47 0.76 -7.34
N VAL A 73 6.15 -0.48 -7.71
CA VAL A 73 5.34 -1.39 -6.87
C VAL A 73 6.24 -2.48 -6.30
N VAL A 74 6.31 -2.53 -4.99
CA VAL A 74 7.07 -3.50 -4.20
C VAL A 74 6.09 -4.52 -3.63
N PHE A 75 6.38 -5.80 -3.81
CA PHE A 75 5.52 -6.87 -3.34
C PHE A 75 6.18 -7.69 -2.23
N GLY A 76 5.38 -8.31 -1.38
CA GLY A 76 5.82 -9.45 -0.58
C GLY A 76 6.16 -10.61 -1.50
N LEU A 77 7.42 -11.08 -1.48
CA LEU A 77 7.90 -12.15 -2.36
C LEU A 77 8.36 -13.37 -1.55
N ASN A 78 8.12 -14.56 -2.11
CA ASN A 78 8.72 -15.80 -1.64
C ASN A 78 10.17 -15.97 -2.14
N ALA A 79 10.84 -17.05 -1.73
CA ALA A 79 12.23 -17.34 -2.12
C ALA A 79 12.42 -17.55 -3.63
N LYS A 80 11.35 -17.80 -4.40
CA LYS A 80 11.40 -17.96 -5.87
C LYS A 80 11.20 -16.64 -6.61
N GLY A 81 11.02 -15.51 -5.88
CA GLY A 81 10.70 -14.21 -6.45
C GLY A 81 9.26 -14.09 -6.94
N GLU A 82 8.36 -14.96 -6.47
CA GLU A 82 6.95 -14.94 -6.79
C GLU A 82 6.18 -14.08 -5.78
N ILE A 83 5.18 -13.36 -6.24
CA ILE A 83 4.30 -12.57 -5.37
C ILE A 83 3.59 -13.52 -4.42
N GLN A 84 3.82 -13.33 -3.12
CA GLN A 84 3.18 -14.11 -2.07
C GLN A 84 2.57 -13.18 -1.03
N PRO A 85 1.23 -13.07 -0.98
CA PRO A 85 0.54 -12.26 0.00
C PRO A 85 0.99 -12.57 1.43
N GLY A 86 1.35 -11.55 2.19
CA GLY A 86 1.80 -11.69 3.57
C GLY A 86 3.25 -12.14 3.76
N ALA A 87 4.04 -12.33 2.69
CA ALA A 87 5.46 -12.61 2.84
C ALA A 87 6.19 -11.45 3.50
N ASN A 88 7.05 -11.78 4.47
CA ASN A 88 7.86 -10.81 5.24
C ASN A 88 9.17 -10.44 4.50
N ASN A 89 9.14 -10.38 3.19
CA ASN A 89 10.28 -10.00 2.37
C ASN A 89 9.78 -9.14 1.21
N VAL A 90 10.22 -7.89 1.17
CA VAL A 90 9.76 -6.86 0.22
C VAL A 90 10.95 -6.26 -0.55
N PRO A 91 11.64 -7.05 -1.39
CA PRO A 91 12.79 -6.55 -2.17
C PRO A 91 12.32 -5.44 -3.11
N GLY A 92 13.16 -4.42 -3.28
CA GLY A 92 12.80 -3.18 -3.99
C GLY A 92 12.34 -2.06 -3.05
N ILE A 93 12.20 -2.31 -1.74
CA ILE A 93 11.82 -1.29 -0.75
C ILE A 93 12.86 -0.16 -0.66
N GLU A 94 14.09 -0.37 -1.09
CA GLU A 94 15.15 0.63 -1.21
C GLU A 94 14.76 1.83 -2.09
N GLU A 95 13.76 1.67 -2.98
CA GLU A 95 13.18 2.78 -3.74
C GLU A 95 12.59 3.89 -2.83
N LEU A 96 12.25 3.57 -1.58
CA LEU A 96 11.82 4.56 -0.60
C LEU A 96 12.86 5.65 -0.34
N ALA A 97 14.16 5.37 -0.53
CA ALA A 97 15.21 6.36 -0.34
C ALA A 97 15.01 7.61 -1.22
N LYS A 98 14.41 7.45 -2.39
CA LYS A 98 14.17 8.53 -3.38
C LYS A 98 12.68 8.82 -3.62
N ALA A 99 11.78 8.18 -2.87
CA ALA A 99 10.34 8.33 -3.06
C ALA A 99 9.83 9.69 -2.57
N ASP A 100 8.93 10.30 -3.34
CA ASP A 100 8.13 11.45 -2.93
C ASP A 100 6.89 11.03 -2.13
N LEU A 101 6.41 9.79 -2.29
CA LEU A 101 5.27 9.21 -1.58
C LEU A 101 5.47 7.73 -1.32
N MET A 102 5.11 7.28 -0.12
CA MET A 102 4.88 5.89 0.21
C MET A 102 3.37 5.60 0.27
N VAL A 103 2.89 4.67 -0.55
CA VAL A 103 1.54 4.09 -0.45
C VAL A 103 1.68 2.70 0.15
N ILE A 104 1.12 2.48 1.33
CA ILE A 104 1.32 1.23 2.08
C ILE A 104 0.00 0.50 2.30
N PHE A 105 -0.02 -0.78 1.90
CA PHE A 105 -1.12 -1.71 2.10
C PHE A 105 -0.55 -3.08 2.49
N THR A 106 -0.23 -3.22 3.76
CA THR A 106 0.44 -4.39 4.34
C THR A 106 -0.29 -4.85 5.59
N ARG A 107 -0.05 -6.09 6.05
CA ARG A 107 -0.69 -6.64 7.25
C ARG A 107 0.25 -7.54 8.03
N PHE A 108 0.45 -7.23 9.32
CA PHE A 108 1.21 -8.03 10.29
C PHE A 108 2.60 -8.44 9.80
N GLN A 109 3.31 -7.49 9.18
CA GLN A 109 4.64 -7.73 8.63
C GLN A 109 5.73 -7.69 9.71
N ASN A 110 6.79 -8.44 9.46
CA ASN A 110 8.04 -8.42 10.21
C ASN A 110 9.19 -8.48 9.19
N TRP A 111 9.46 -7.34 8.55
CA TRP A 111 10.49 -7.28 7.51
C TRP A 111 11.89 -7.39 8.10
N PRO A 112 12.88 -7.94 7.37
CA PRO A 112 14.28 -7.93 7.77
C PRO A 112 14.78 -6.52 8.10
N GLU A 113 15.71 -6.42 9.04
CA GLU A 113 16.23 -5.12 9.53
C GLU A 113 16.79 -4.23 8.42
N ASN A 114 17.47 -4.81 7.42
CA ASN A 114 17.98 -4.07 6.26
C ASN A 114 16.85 -3.47 5.41
N GLN A 115 15.67 -4.08 5.37
CA GLN A 115 14.49 -3.54 4.69
C GLN A 115 13.76 -2.53 5.60
N MET A 116 13.63 -2.84 6.90
CA MET A 116 13.06 -1.90 7.87
C MET A 116 13.81 -0.58 7.92
N LYS A 117 15.13 -0.58 7.68
CA LYS A 117 15.93 0.64 7.63
C LYS A 117 15.40 1.65 6.62
N PHE A 118 15.07 1.24 5.39
CA PHE A 118 14.53 2.14 4.36
C PHE A 118 13.17 2.72 4.76
N PHE A 119 12.34 1.91 5.40
CA PHE A 119 11.05 2.35 5.94
C PHE A 119 11.24 3.38 7.07
N THR A 120 12.15 3.12 7.99
CA THR A 120 12.45 4.02 9.13
C THR A 120 13.03 5.33 8.64
N ASP A 121 14.05 5.29 7.76
CA ASP A 121 14.67 6.49 7.17
C ASP A 121 13.64 7.34 6.42
N TYR A 122 12.66 6.69 5.75
CA TYR A 122 11.57 7.38 5.07
C TYR A 122 10.67 8.14 6.04
N LEU A 123 10.30 7.52 7.15
CA LEU A 123 9.48 8.16 8.18
C LEU A 123 10.28 9.25 8.92
N ASP A 124 11.56 9.01 9.21
CA ASP A 124 12.43 9.98 9.89
C ASP A 124 12.53 11.30 9.12
N ARG A 125 12.60 11.25 7.79
CA ARG A 125 12.59 12.46 6.96
C ARG A 125 11.21 13.09 6.74
N ALA A 126 10.16 12.58 7.42
CA ALA A 126 8.77 13.00 7.29
C ALA A 126 8.20 12.82 5.86
N GLY A 127 8.57 11.74 5.18
CA GLY A 127 8.04 11.40 3.86
C GLY A 127 6.52 11.23 3.88
N PRO A 128 5.75 11.75 2.88
CA PRO A 128 4.30 11.61 2.84
C PRO A 128 3.82 10.16 2.79
N VAL A 129 2.70 9.84 3.45
CA VAL A 129 2.18 8.48 3.54
C VAL A 129 0.71 8.42 3.13
N VAL A 130 0.38 7.46 2.27
CA VAL A 130 -1.00 7.01 2.04
C VAL A 130 -1.14 5.61 2.61
N GLY A 131 -1.99 5.45 3.63
CA GLY A 131 -2.24 4.17 4.29
C GLY A 131 -3.60 3.61 3.94
N LEU A 132 -3.64 2.37 3.44
CA LEU A 132 -4.88 1.71 3.03
C LEU A 132 -5.18 0.50 3.92
N ARG A 133 -6.43 0.37 4.32
CA ARG A 133 -7.01 -0.81 4.98
C ARG A 133 -6.13 -1.35 6.12
N THR A 134 -5.53 -2.52 5.92
CA THR A 134 -4.73 -3.24 6.91
C THR A 134 -3.43 -2.55 7.28
N ALA A 135 -3.04 -1.47 6.59
CA ALA A 135 -1.91 -0.65 6.99
C ALA A 135 -2.05 -0.10 8.43
N THR A 136 -3.28 0.03 8.96
CA THR A 136 -3.52 0.39 10.36
C THR A 136 -2.96 -0.62 11.37
N HIS A 137 -2.64 -1.83 10.92
CA HIS A 137 -1.95 -2.89 11.68
C HIS A 137 -0.87 -3.56 10.82
N ALA A 138 -0.08 -2.71 10.13
CA ALA A 138 0.94 -3.13 9.16
C ALA A 138 1.95 -4.11 9.74
N PHE A 139 2.41 -3.87 10.97
CA PHE A 139 3.52 -4.61 11.59
C PHE A 139 3.10 -5.40 12.81
N LYS A 140 3.67 -6.61 12.96
CA LYS A 140 3.52 -7.46 14.14
C LYS A 140 4.64 -8.50 14.16
N GLY A 141 5.17 -8.78 15.35
CA GLY A 141 6.20 -9.81 15.54
C GLY A 141 7.63 -9.31 15.30
N ILE A 142 7.82 -8.00 15.14
CA ILE A 142 9.17 -7.42 15.19
C ILE A 142 9.74 -7.68 16.59
N PRO A 143 10.97 -8.24 16.73
CA PRO A 143 11.58 -8.57 18.00
C PRO A 143 11.60 -7.38 18.97
N LYS A 144 11.42 -7.65 20.27
CA LYS A 144 11.31 -6.60 21.29
C LYS A 144 12.60 -5.79 21.48
N ASP A 145 13.74 -6.39 21.20
CA ASP A 145 15.08 -5.80 21.23
C ASP A 145 15.46 -5.05 19.95
N SER A 146 14.67 -5.17 18.89
CA SER A 146 14.84 -4.38 17.68
C SER A 146 14.48 -2.92 17.91
N PRO A 147 15.26 -1.95 17.38
CA PRO A 147 14.91 -0.53 17.38
C PRO A 147 13.58 -0.25 16.63
N ASN A 148 13.14 -1.19 15.79
CA ASN A 148 11.91 -1.13 15.01
C ASN A 148 10.71 -1.73 15.76
N ALA A 149 10.87 -2.30 16.96
CA ALA A 149 9.80 -2.87 17.79
C ALA A 149 8.65 -1.88 18.01
N LYS A 150 8.95 -0.58 18.04
CA LYS A 150 7.98 0.51 18.19
C LYS A 150 6.89 0.52 17.12
N PHE A 151 7.12 -0.06 15.94
CA PHE A 151 6.14 -0.10 14.86
C PHE A 151 5.11 -1.22 14.99
N ASN A 152 5.34 -2.20 15.90
CA ASN A 152 4.37 -3.28 16.11
C ASN A 152 2.99 -2.74 16.48
N ASN A 153 1.96 -3.28 15.85
CA ASN A 153 0.58 -3.05 16.26
C ASN A 153 0.38 -3.49 17.72
N GLY A 154 -0.12 -2.59 18.55
CA GLY A 154 -0.25 -2.82 19.99
C GLY A 154 1.05 -2.61 20.79
N PHE A 155 2.06 -1.91 20.23
CA PHE A 155 3.26 -1.54 21.01
C PHE A 155 2.91 -0.75 22.26
N GLY A 156 3.46 -1.16 23.41
CA GLY A 156 3.11 -0.61 24.73
C GLY A 156 3.93 0.61 25.17
N GLY A 157 5.01 0.96 24.47
CA GLY A 157 5.88 2.08 24.83
C GLY A 157 5.18 3.44 24.66
N ALA A 158 5.40 4.37 25.58
CA ALA A 158 4.66 5.64 25.65
C ALA A 158 4.83 6.50 24.38
N GLU A 159 6.05 6.59 23.85
CA GLU A 159 6.36 7.47 22.71
C GLU A 159 5.72 7.01 21.39
N TYR A 160 5.48 5.69 21.23
CA TYR A 160 4.95 5.12 19.99
C TYR A 160 3.81 4.14 20.26
N LYS A 161 3.00 4.43 21.27
CA LYS A 161 1.90 3.57 21.72
C LYS A 161 1.01 3.12 20.57
N ASP A 162 0.72 1.81 20.52
CA ASP A 162 -0.09 1.17 19.51
C ASP A 162 0.53 1.13 18.09
N GLY A 163 1.81 1.52 17.95
CA GLY A 163 2.61 1.29 16.76
C GLY A 163 2.38 2.23 15.58
N PHE A 164 2.92 1.82 14.42
CA PHE A 164 2.89 2.61 13.17
C PHE A 164 1.49 3.08 12.79
N GLY A 165 0.52 2.19 12.80
CA GLY A 165 -0.85 2.55 12.40
C GLY A 165 -1.38 3.70 13.23
N ARG A 166 -1.28 3.62 14.57
CA ARG A 166 -1.79 4.64 15.47
C ARG A 166 -1.02 5.95 15.37
N GLN A 167 0.31 5.90 15.33
CA GLN A 167 1.16 7.08 15.42
C GLN A 167 1.30 7.82 14.07
N VAL A 168 1.40 7.10 12.98
CA VAL A 168 1.53 7.69 11.65
C VAL A 168 0.18 7.84 10.97
N LEU A 169 -0.57 6.75 10.78
CA LEU A 169 -1.85 6.78 10.06
C LEU A 169 -3.00 7.36 10.90
N GLY A 170 -2.84 7.39 12.22
CA GLY A 170 -3.83 7.88 13.15
C GLY A 170 -4.75 6.80 13.72
N GLU A 171 -4.69 5.57 13.23
CA GLU A 171 -5.58 4.51 13.69
C GLU A 171 -4.84 3.17 13.79
N LYS A 172 -5.25 2.36 14.77
CA LYS A 172 -4.96 0.94 14.85
C LYS A 172 -6.21 0.15 14.54
N TRP A 173 -6.05 -1.08 14.10
CA TRP A 173 -7.21 -1.96 13.98
C TRP A 173 -7.81 -2.28 15.35
N ALA A 174 -9.07 -1.92 15.55
CA ALA A 174 -9.84 -2.13 16.77
C ALA A 174 -11.11 -2.99 16.53
N GLY A 175 -11.07 -3.82 15.49
CA GLY A 175 -12.18 -4.68 15.08
C GLY A 175 -12.92 -4.18 13.84
N HIS A 176 -13.75 -5.06 13.29
CA HIS A 176 -14.63 -4.72 12.18
C HIS A 176 -15.82 -3.89 12.66
N TYR A 177 -16.34 -3.04 11.76
CA TYR A 177 -17.53 -2.25 11.97
C TYR A 177 -18.59 -2.65 10.93
N GLY A 178 -19.62 -3.35 11.39
CA GLY A 178 -20.50 -4.13 10.52
C GLY A 178 -20.04 -5.60 10.37
N GLY A 179 -20.79 -6.39 9.64
CA GLY A 179 -20.48 -7.80 9.37
C GLY A 179 -19.45 -7.93 8.25
N ASN A 180 -18.18 -8.18 8.56
CA ASN A 180 -17.18 -8.40 7.52
C ASN A 180 -17.62 -9.52 6.56
N HIS A 181 -17.49 -9.33 5.24
CA HIS A 181 -17.99 -10.19 4.15
C HIS A 181 -19.52 -10.34 4.05
N ARG A 182 -20.29 -9.60 4.84
CA ARG A 182 -21.76 -9.59 4.81
C ARG A 182 -22.35 -8.20 4.79
N SER A 183 -21.56 -7.20 5.14
CA SER A 183 -21.90 -5.78 5.11
C SER A 183 -20.92 -5.05 4.23
N SER A 184 -21.42 -4.34 3.23
CA SER A 184 -20.66 -3.35 2.49
C SER A 184 -20.75 -1.99 3.19
N THR A 185 -20.19 -0.95 2.58
CA THR A 185 -20.12 0.38 3.20
C THR A 185 -20.36 1.46 2.16
N ARG A 186 -21.27 2.40 2.46
CA ARG A 186 -21.34 3.70 1.80
C ARG A 186 -20.39 4.67 2.51
N LEU A 187 -19.65 5.46 1.74
CA LEU A 187 -18.81 6.52 2.27
C LEU A 187 -19.39 7.87 1.85
N ASP A 188 -19.81 8.65 2.83
CA ASP A 188 -20.43 9.96 2.62
C ASP A 188 -19.40 11.06 2.88
N VAL A 189 -19.27 11.99 1.91
CA VAL A 189 -18.40 13.17 2.06
C VAL A 189 -18.83 13.98 3.28
N VAL A 190 -17.86 14.39 4.11
CA VAL A 190 -18.12 15.30 5.21
C VAL A 190 -18.47 16.69 4.63
N PRO A 191 -19.70 17.22 4.81
CA PRO A 191 -20.15 18.44 4.13
C PRO A 191 -19.23 19.63 4.36
N ALA A 192 -18.72 19.81 5.57
CA ALA A 192 -17.78 20.88 5.92
C ALA A 192 -16.45 20.79 5.17
N GLN A 193 -16.13 19.65 4.58
CA GLN A 193 -14.89 19.37 3.83
C GLN A 193 -15.10 19.28 2.31
N ALA A 194 -16.31 19.54 1.81
CA ALA A 194 -16.65 19.33 0.39
C ALA A 194 -15.73 20.09 -0.60
N LYS A 195 -15.09 21.19 -0.15
CA LYS A 195 -14.11 21.96 -0.93
C LYS A 195 -12.67 21.47 -0.82
N HIS A 196 -12.41 20.45 0.00
CA HIS A 196 -11.05 19.91 0.15
C HIS A 196 -10.55 19.32 -1.17
N PRO A 197 -9.29 19.55 -1.60
CA PRO A 197 -8.79 19.09 -2.90
C PRO A 197 -9.00 17.59 -3.15
N ILE A 198 -8.79 16.75 -2.14
CA ILE A 198 -9.00 15.29 -2.25
C ILE A 198 -10.43 14.94 -2.67
N LEU A 199 -11.41 15.77 -2.35
CA LEU A 199 -12.84 15.52 -2.61
C LEU A 199 -13.33 16.06 -3.96
N GLN A 200 -12.46 16.66 -4.78
CA GLN A 200 -12.82 17.16 -6.10
C GLN A 200 -13.27 16.01 -7.02
N GLY A 201 -14.48 16.10 -7.56
CA GLY A 201 -15.06 15.07 -8.43
C GLY A 201 -15.47 13.77 -7.73
N VAL A 202 -15.24 13.65 -6.41
CA VAL A 202 -15.62 12.47 -5.62
C VAL A 202 -17.10 12.46 -5.34
N LYS A 203 -17.79 11.38 -5.71
CA LYS A 203 -19.23 11.18 -5.47
C LYS A 203 -19.57 9.68 -5.47
N ASN A 204 -20.71 9.33 -4.85
CA ASN A 204 -21.26 7.96 -4.86
C ASN A 204 -20.23 6.89 -4.42
N MET A 205 -19.48 7.18 -3.38
CA MET A 205 -18.47 6.25 -2.89
C MET A 205 -19.11 5.05 -2.21
N TRP A 206 -18.69 3.87 -2.65
CA TRP A 206 -19.08 2.61 -2.07
C TRP A 206 -17.88 1.65 -2.01
N ALA A 207 -17.74 0.95 -0.90
CA ALA A 207 -16.75 -0.09 -0.70
C ALA A 207 -17.45 -1.42 -0.46
N GLN A 208 -17.05 -2.45 -1.17
CA GLN A 208 -17.62 -3.79 -1.01
C GLN A 208 -17.23 -4.42 0.35
N CYS A 209 -16.07 -4.05 0.89
CA CYS A 209 -15.66 -4.56 2.19
C CYS A 209 -16.34 -3.83 3.35
N GLY A 210 -16.55 -4.54 4.46
CA GLY A 210 -16.95 -3.95 5.74
C GLY A 210 -15.84 -3.08 6.32
N GLY A 211 -16.21 -2.04 7.08
CA GLY A 211 -15.28 -1.09 7.68
C GLY A 211 -14.59 -1.56 8.94
N TYR A 212 -13.79 -0.66 9.50
CA TYR A 212 -13.18 -0.78 10.83
C TYR A 212 -13.87 0.14 11.81
N ASN A 213 -13.88 -0.25 13.10
CA ASN A 213 -14.33 0.60 14.18
C ASN A 213 -13.29 1.71 14.42
N ALA A 214 -13.31 2.73 13.54
CA ALA A 214 -12.29 3.76 13.49
C ALA A 214 -12.56 4.91 14.46
N ASN A 215 -11.52 5.27 15.24
CA ASN A 215 -11.47 6.44 16.10
C ASN A 215 -10.08 7.09 16.00
N PRO A 216 -9.80 7.84 14.93
CA PRO A 216 -8.46 8.32 14.64
C PRO A 216 -7.89 9.23 15.72
N LEU A 217 -6.57 9.12 15.94
CA LEU A 217 -5.82 9.95 16.88
C LEU A 217 -5.84 11.43 16.44
N LYS A 218 -6.32 12.30 17.31
CA LYS A 218 -6.36 13.74 17.06
C LYS A 218 -4.95 14.35 17.09
N PRO A 219 -4.67 15.42 16.30
CA PRO A 219 -5.59 16.04 15.34
C PRO A 219 -5.66 15.25 14.02
N TYR A 220 -6.85 15.17 13.43
CA TYR A 220 -7.10 14.65 12.08
C TYR A 220 -8.28 15.43 11.45
N LEU A 221 -8.36 15.42 10.13
CA LEU A 221 -9.46 16.01 9.36
C LEU A 221 -10.24 14.89 8.67
N PRO A 222 -11.48 14.58 9.10
CA PRO A 222 -12.29 13.56 8.43
C PRO A 222 -12.75 14.07 7.06
N LEU A 223 -12.56 13.27 6.01
CA LEU A 223 -13.01 13.59 4.65
C LEU A 223 -14.26 12.82 4.26
N ALA A 224 -14.37 11.58 4.68
CA ALA A 224 -15.54 10.73 4.45
C ALA A 224 -15.92 9.96 5.71
N MET A 225 -17.24 9.87 5.96
CA MET A 225 -17.81 9.04 7.00
C MET A 225 -18.34 7.74 6.38
N ALA A 226 -18.13 6.65 7.04
CA ALA A 226 -18.45 5.31 6.59
C ALA A 226 -19.71 4.79 7.29
N GLN A 227 -20.79 4.59 6.54
CA GLN A 227 -22.04 4.00 6.97
C GLN A 227 -22.07 2.53 6.56
N PRO A 228 -22.09 1.56 7.50
CA PRO A 228 -22.31 0.16 7.19
C PRO A 228 -23.70 -0.07 6.57
N LEU A 229 -23.76 -0.98 5.59
CA LEU A 229 -25.00 -1.38 4.92
C LEU A 229 -25.39 -2.80 5.34
N LEU A 230 -26.68 -3.12 5.30
CA LEU A 230 -27.24 -4.44 5.64
C LEU A 230 -27.04 -5.51 4.54
N GLY A 231 -26.25 -5.19 3.49
CA GLY A 231 -25.98 -6.08 2.37
C GLY A 231 -24.67 -5.74 1.66
N MET A 232 -24.47 -6.38 0.51
CA MET A 232 -23.23 -6.35 -0.27
C MET A 232 -23.39 -5.63 -1.62
N THR A 233 -24.39 -4.75 -1.75
CA THR A 233 -24.64 -3.93 -2.95
C THR A 233 -24.73 -2.45 -2.57
N PRO A 234 -24.46 -1.52 -3.49
CA PRO A 234 -24.59 -0.08 -3.24
C PRO A 234 -25.98 0.34 -2.78
N ASP A 235 -27.02 -0.37 -3.21
CA ASP A 235 -28.42 -0.07 -2.93
C ASP A 235 -28.93 -0.77 -1.64
N SER A 236 -28.04 -1.47 -0.91
CA SER A 236 -28.43 -2.09 0.35
C SER A 236 -28.79 -1.01 1.38
N PRO A 237 -29.82 -1.24 2.22
CA PRO A 237 -30.21 -0.25 3.22
C PRO A 237 -29.13 -0.04 4.28
N ASP A 238 -29.15 1.13 4.89
CA ASP A 238 -28.26 1.48 6.01
C ASP A 238 -28.48 0.56 7.20
N ASP A 239 -27.39 0.19 7.87
CA ASP A 239 -27.45 -0.39 9.21
C ASP A 239 -27.66 0.74 10.23
N GLU A 240 -28.92 1.10 10.47
CA GLU A 240 -29.30 2.19 11.39
C GLU A 240 -28.90 1.94 12.85
N SER A 241 -28.56 0.69 13.20
CA SER A 241 -28.03 0.35 14.53
C SER A 241 -26.61 0.87 14.75
N ARG A 242 -25.95 1.37 13.70
CA ARG A 242 -24.56 1.82 13.70
C ARG A 242 -24.42 3.24 13.16
N LYS A 243 -23.88 4.12 13.99
CA LYS A 243 -23.56 5.50 13.56
C LYS A 243 -22.39 5.49 12.59
N PRO A 244 -22.35 6.40 11.58
CA PRO A 244 -21.19 6.53 10.71
C PRO A 244 -19.91 6.81 11.49
N VAL A 245 -18.81 6.17 11.07
CA VAL A 245 -17.46 6.36 11.64
C VAL A 245 -16.50 6.92 10.57
N PRO A 246 -15.36 7.53 10.92
CA PRO A 246 -14.39 7.99 9.93
C PRO A 246 -13.93 6.85 9.02
N GLY A 247 -14.16 6.98 7.71
CA GLY A 247 -13.74 6.02 6.68
C GLY A 247 -12.48 6.46 5.92
N ALA A 248 -12.30 7.79 5.80
CA ALA A 248 -11.09 8.40 5.22
C ALA A 248 -10.81 9.74 5.87
N TRP A 249 -9.51 10.05 6.08
CA TRP A 249 -9.07 11.29 6.73
C TRP A 249 -7.67 11.69 6.31
N THR A 250 -7.32 12.96 6.59
CA THR A 250 -5.96 13.45 6.54
C THR A 250 -5.45 13.83 7.92
N ARG A 251 -4.14 13.74 8.10
CA ARG A 251 -3.42 14.23 9.27
C ARG A 251 -1.96 14.53 8.94
N HIS A 252 -1.18 14.87 9.94
CA HIS A 252 0.27 14.93 9.88
C HIS A 252 0.87 14.06 10.97
N TYR A 253 2.05 13.49 10.73
CA TYR A 253 2.88 12.87 11.75
C TYR A 253 4.21 13.60 11.86
N ALA A 254 4.89 13.43 12.98
CA ALA A 254 6.23 14.00 13.18
C ALA A 254 7.29 12.99 12.72
N GLY A 255 8.15 13.41 11.81
CA GLY A 255 9.41 12.76 11.53
C GLY A 255 10.47 13.16 12.56
N LYS A 256 11.70 12.73 12.33
CA LYS A 256 12.85 13.18 13.11
C LYS A 256 13.01 14.70 12.96
N ASP A 257 13.48 15.37 13.98
CA ASP A 257 13.68 16.83 14.00
C ASP A 257 12.38 17.66 13.87
N GLY A 258 11.22 17.07 14.18
CA GLY A 258 9.93 17.77 14.22
C GLY A 258 9.33 18.13 12.85
N LYS A 259 9.94 17.71 11.74
CA LYS A 259 9.36 17.84 10.40
C LYS A 259 8.02 17.11 10.34
N LYS A 260 7.05 17.67 9.61
CA LYS A 260 5.70 17.10 9.50
C LYS A 260 5.49 16.44 8.14
N GLY A 261 5.18 15.14 8.15
CA GLY A 261 4.77 14.38 6.97
C GLY A 261 3.26 14.43 6.77
N ARG A 262 2.80 14.67 5.53
CA ARG A 262 1.37 14.56 5.17
C ARG A 262 0.93 13.10 5.20
N VAL A 263 -0.27 12.84 5.70
CA VAL A 263 -0.86 11.51 5.72
C VAL A 263 -2.29 11.55 5.20
N PHE A 264 -2.61 10.68 4.27
CA PHE A 264 -3.97 10.31 3.91
C PHE A 264 -4.20 8.85 4.29
N THR A 265 -5.29 8.56 4.99
CA THR A 265 -5.65 7.21 5.43
C THR A 265 -7.06 6.87 5.00
N SER A 266 -7.26 5.65 4.49
CA SER A 266 -8.58 5.04 4.33
C SER A 266 -8.60 3.66 4.97
N THR A 267 -9.68 3.36 5.72
CA THR A 267 -9.90 2.03 6.29
C THR A 267 -10.48 1.03 5.27
N TYR A 268 -10.50 1.41 4.00
CA TYR A 268 -10.95 0.64 2.84
C TYR A 268 -9.80 0.52 1.83
N GLY A 269 -10.02 -0.19 0.74
CA GLY A 269 -9.02 -0.38 -0.32
C GLY A 269 -8.83 -1.82 -0.76
N ALA A 270 -9.72 -2.75 -0.36
CA ALA A 270 -9.77 -4.09 -0.95
C ALA A 270 -9.90 -3.99 -2.47
N SER A 271 -9.44 -4.98 -3.21
CA SER A 271 -9.36 -4.88 -4.67
C SER A 271 -10.69 -4.56 -5.34
N ASN A 272 -11.80 -5.11 -4.85
CA ASN A 272 -13.13 -4.77 -5.37
C ASN A 272 -13.61 -3.37 -4.99
N ASP A 273 -13.09 -2.76 -3.91
CA ASP A 273 -13.50 -1.42 -3.51
C ASP A 273 -13.12 -0.37 -4.57
N ILE A 274 -11.97 -0.55 -5.25
CA ILE A 274 -11.52 0.38 -6.29
C ILE A 274 -12.27 0.23 -7.62
N GLU A 275 -13.14 -0.78 -7.78
CA GLU A 275 -14.05 -0.86 -8.92
C GLU A 275 -15.06 0.31 -8.89
N ASN A 276 -15.44 0.78 -7.70
CA ASN A 276 -16.22 2.02 -7.56
C ASN A 276 -15.38 3.25 -7.93
N GLU A 277 -15.82 3.98 -8.96
CA GLU A 277 -15.07 5.14 -9.48
C GLU A 277 -14.91 6.23 -8.43
N GLY A 278 -15.95 6.56 -7.68
CA GLY A 278 -15.89 7.62 -6.67
C GLY A 278 -14.88 7.30 -5.59
N TYR A 279 -14.83 6.05 -5.14
CA TYR A 279 -13.85 5.60 -4.17
C TYR A 279 -12.42 5.55 -4.77
N ARG A 280 -12.26 5.04 -5.99
CA ARG A 280 -10.97 5.05 -6.70
C ARG A 280 -10.44 6.48 -6.86
N ARG A 281 -11.28 7.43 -7.24
CA ARG A 281 -10.95 8.86 -7.35
C ARG A 281 -10.48 9.43 -6.01
N LEU A 282 -11.15 9.12 -4.91
CA LEU A 282 -10.71 9.52 -3.57
C LEU A 282 -9.27 9.10 -3.28
N LEU A 283 -8.91 7.85 -3.60
CA LEU A 283 -7.56 7.31 -3.36
C LEU A 283 -6.50 7.99 -4.24
N LEU A 284 -6.79 8.17 -5.53
CA LEU A 284 -5.86 8.83 -6.46
C LEU A 284 -5.65 10.30 -6.09
N ASN A 285 -6.73 11.03 -5.79
CA ASN A 285 -6.64 12.40 -5.28
C ASN A 285 -5.83 12.46 -3.97
N GLY A 286 -5.99 11.47 -3.09
CA GLY A 286 -5.20 11.34 -1.86
C GLY A 286 -3.71 11.22 -2.12
N CYS A 287 -3.31 10.43 -3.12
CA CYS A 287 -1.91 10.31 -3.55
C CYS A 287 -1.37 11.64 -4.12
N ILE A 288 -2.14 12.29 -5.01
CA ILE A 288 -1.76 13.57 -5.63
C ILE A 288 -1.63 14.68 -4.57
N TRP A 289 -2.58 14.74 -3.62
CA TRP A 289 -2.52 15.69 -2.51
C TRP A 289 -1.30 15.44 -1.61
N ALA A 290 -1.00 14.18 -1.31
CA ALA A 290 0.10 13.84 -0.41
C ALA A 290 1.46 14.31 -0.94
N VAL A 291 1.68 14.28 -2.25
CA VAL A 291 2.92 14.77 -2.90
C VAL A 291 2.95 16.28 -3.13
N GLY A 292 1.94 17.04 -2.65
CA GLY A 292 1.91 18.49 -2.77
C GLY A 292 1.45 19.02 -4.12
N LEU A 293 0.76 18.20 -4.91
CA LEU A 293 0.23 18.57 -6.24
C LEU A 293 -1.28 18.82 -6.21
N GLU A 294 -1.84 19.24 -5.09
CA GLU A 294 -3.28 19.46 -4.90
C GLU A 294 -3.91 20.44 -5.91
N LYS A 295 -3.13 21.37 -6.46
CA LYS A 295 -3.61 22.30 -7.50
C LYS A 295 -3.90 21.62 -8.84
N ALA A 296 -3.31 20.47 -9.08
CA ALA A 296 -3.55 19.67 -10.28
C ALA A 296 -4.82 18.83 -10.18
N ILE A 297 -5.38 18.65 -8.99
CA ILE A 297 -6.61 17.87 -8.80
C ILE A 297 -7.79 18.63 -9.40
N LYS A 298 -8.44 18.02 -10.40
CA LYS A 298 -9.63 18.53 -11.07
C LYS A 298 -10.76 17.51 -10.97
N PRO A 299 -12.04 17.94 -11.02
CA PRO A 299 -13.18 17.03 -10.95
C PRO A 299 -13.23 15.98 -12.05
N ASP A 300 -12.65 16.28 -13.20
CA ASP A 300 -12.62 15.47 -14.44
C ASP A 300 -11.30 14.72 -14.66
N LEU A 301 -10.40 14.63 -13.65
CA LEU A 301 -9.20 13.80 -13.76
C LEU A 301 -9.55 12.39 -14.25
N ASP A 302 -8.79 11.89 -15.23
CA ASP A 302 -8.95 10.51 -15.67
C ASP A 302 -8.52 9.53 -14.59
N VAL A 303 -9.46 8.74 -14.12
CA VAL A 303 -9.28 7.71 -13.11
C VAL A 303 -9.64 6.32 -13.66
N SER A 304 -9.80 6.19 -14.98
CA SER A 304 -10.09 4.93 -15.64
C SER A 304 -8.96 3.92 -15.43
N PHE A 305 -9.33 2.64 -15.37
CA PHE A 305 -8.31 1.59 -15.29
C PHE A 305 -7.45 1.56 -16.54
N VAL A 306 -6.17 1.25 -16.36
CA VAL A 306 -5.23 0.98 -17.44
C VAL A 306 -5.02 -0.52 -17.54
N GLY A 307 -5.46 -1.08 -18.65
CA GLY A 307 -5.51 -2.52 -18.85
C GLY A 307 -6.63 -3.23 -18.07
N PRO A 308 -6.74 -4.56 -18.22
CA PRO A 308 -7.79 -5.34 -17.58
C PRO A 308 -7.67 -5.33 -16.06
N PHE A 309 -8.77 -5.02 -15.38
CA PHE A 309 -8.88 -5.12 -13.93
C PHE A 309 -10.21 -5.79 -13.54
N ASN A 310 -10.12 -6.74 -12.62
CA ASN A 310 -11.27 -7.41 -12.01
C ASN A 310 -10.88 -7.83 -10.60
N GLY A 311 -11.32 -7.08 -9.61
CA GLY A 311 -11.00 -7.33 -8.20
C GLY A 311 -11.48 -8.69 -7.72
N THR A 312 -10.66 -9.38 -6.91
CA THR A 312 -10.96 -10.76 -6.49
C THR A 312 -11.14 -10.94 -4.99
N TRP A 313 -11.07 -9.87 -4.20
CA TRP A 313 -11.17 -9.99 -2.74
C TRP A 313 -12.43 -10.76 -2.30
N ALA A 314 -13.60 -10.34 -2.76
CA ALA A 314 -14.85 -10.97 -2.35
C ALA A 314 -15.16 -12.28 -3.10
N ARG A 315 -14.65 -12.44 -4.33
CA ARG A 315 -15.01 -13.53 -5.25
C ARG A 315 -14.02 -14.68 -5.25
N GLY A 316 -12.81 -14.50 -4.72
CA GLY A 316 -11.74 -15.42 -5.02
C GLY A 316 -10.61 -15.50 -4.03
N LYS A 317 -10.85 -15.60 -2.73
CA LYS A 317 -9.82 -16.07 -1.80
C LYS A 317 -9.17 -17.33 -2.38
N GLY A 318 -7.88 -17.25 -2.72
CA GLY A 318 -7.12 -18.37 -3.24
C GLY A 318 -7.07 -18.54 -4.76
N ARG A 319 -7.78 -17.75 -5.56
CA ARG A 319 -7.78 -17.87 -7.03
C ARG A 319 -6.62 -17.15 -7.73
N ARG A 320 -5.64 -16.66 -7.00
CA ARG A 320 -4.43 -16.11 -7.63
C ARG A 320 -3.68 -17.22 -8.35
N LYS A 321 -3.23 -16.95 -9.58
CA LYS A 321 -2.36 -17.87 -10.31
C LYS A 321 -1.04 -18.04 -9.53
N PRO A 322 -0.69 -19.22 -9.04
CA PRO A 322 0.61 -19.47 -8.42
C PRO A 322 1.74 -19.15 -9.39
N GLY A 323 2.91 -18.74 -8.86
CA GLY A 323 4.09 -18.48 -9.68
C GLY A 323 4.13 -17.10 -10.35
N THR A 324 3.12 -16.24 -10.12
CA THR A 324 3.11 -14.86 -10.66
C THR A 324 4.28 -14.06 -10.08
N LYS A 325 5.06 -13.43 -10.95
CA LYS A 325 6.19 -12.55 -10.60
C LYS A 325 5.85 -11.09 -10.89
N PRO A 326 6.51 -10.10 -10.25
CA PRO A 326 6.30 -8.69 -10.57
C PRO A 326 6.43 -8.36 -12.05
N ALA A 327 7.39 -8.99 -12.74
CA ALA A 327 7.62 -8.79 -14.19
C ALA A 327 6.42 -9.19 -15.06
N ASP A 328 5.59 -10.13 -14.62
CA ASP A 328 4.39 -10.55 -15.37
C ASP A 328 3.32 -9.45 -15.44
N LEU A 329 3.42 -8.45 -14.56
CA LEU A 329 2.53 -7.30 -14.51
C LEU A 329 3.09 -6.04 -15.22
N ALA A 330 4.26 -6.12 -15.87
CA ALA A 330 4.96 -4.93 -16.37
C ALA A 330 4.27 -4.24 -17.54
N GLY A 331 3.56 -4.96 -18.41
CA GLY A 331 2.83 -4.37 -19.54
C GLY A 331 1.58 -3.61 -19.10
N TRP A 332 1.24 -2.54 -19.81
CA TRP A 332 0.01 -1.78 -19.54
C TRP A 332 -1.24 -2.65 -19.64
N GLU A 333 -1.26 -3.59 -20.60
CA GLU A 333 -2.36 -4.53 -20.87
C GLU A 333 -2.20 -5.88 -20.14
N SER A 334 -1.11 -6.09 -19.40
CA SER A 334 -0.95 -7.33 -18.63
C SER A 334 -2.05 -7.45 -17.58
N PRO A 335 -2.70 -8.62 -17.43
CA PRO A 335 -3.67 -8.81 -16.36
C PRO A 335 -3.02 -8.58 -15.00
N ILE A 336 -3.64 -7.75 -14.17
CA ILE A 336 -3.19 -7.60 -12.78
C ILE A 336 -3.61 -8.87 -12.04
N VAL A 337 -2.61 -9.66 -11.66
CA VAL A 337 -2.78 -10.95 -10.99
C VAL A 337 -3.76 -11.88 -11.73
N PRO A 338 -3.29 -12.55 -12.80
CA PRO A 338 -4.14 -13.44 -13.58
C PRO A 338 -4.80 -14.49 -12.67
N LEU A 339 -6.09 -14.73 -12.89
CA LEU A 339 -6.81 -15.80 -12.21
C LEU A 339 -6.24 -17.16 -12.62
N ALA A 340 -6.16 -18.10 -11.67
CA ALA A 340 -5.99 -19.51 -12.01
C ALA A 340 -7.19 -19.95 -12.86
N LYS A 341 -6.91 -20.67 -13.96
CA LYS A 341 -7.95 -21.26 -14.81
C LYS A 341 -8.68 -22.36 -14.06
#